data_694797836c8f1c353339098981f07951
#
_entry.id   694797836c8f1c353339098981f07951
#
_cell.length_a   1.000
_cell.length_b   1.000
_cell.length_c   1.000
_cell.angle_alpha   90.00
_cell.angle_beta   90.00
_cell.angle_gamma   90.00
#
_symmetry.space_group_name_H-M   'P 1'
#
loop_
_entity.id
_entity.type
_entity.pdbx_description
1 polymer ?
#
loop_
_entity_poly.entity_id
_entity_poly.type
_entity_poly.pdbx_seq_one_letter_code
_entity_poly.pdbx_strand_id
1 'polypeptide(L)'
;MDFTFSSDQEALRAAVRSFLATEAPSSYVRRMAEHDDTGITPELWTRIVDLGWTGLLVPERHGGLGLGIVDAVVVQEEMGRSLFPGPYFSSAIVATLAARALGLDDRLAALAAGTERGTVALDEAGHGDPIERVRVRATGRGSRHHLDGIKPLVMDGRSAGWVLVPARTRDGLQSFLVENAGEHAQAAPSLDVTRKFARFEFEQTRALLVGPLGDHAHLWRRVADDAAVLLAAELIGLSEAANALALDYAQAREVFGKPLSKFQVTRHKAVDMLREIEIARVAVHYAAWASEVDAPDREIAAAMAKAQAASAANYVTAECIQIHGGVGYTWENDAHLFLRRAKVDDLLMGAQGWQRERIADEYFATL
;
A
#
# COMPACT_ATOMS: atom_id res chain seq x y z
N MET A 1 -14.73 2.99 -23.20
CA MET A 1 -13.56 2.70 -22.36
C MET A 1 -13.57 1.20 -22.14
N ASP A 2 -12.48 0.52 -22.48
CA ASP A 2 -12.34 -0.92 -22.23
C ASP A 2 -11.56 -1.06 -20.90
N PHE A 3 -12.16 -1.72 -19.91
CA PHE A 3 -11.52 -1.98 -18.61
C PHE A 3 -10.92 -3.39 -18.52
N THR A 4 -10.84 -4.11 -19.65
CA THR A 4 -10.14 -5.38 -19.70
C THR A 4 -8.63 -5.15 -19.75
N PHE A 5 -7.89 -5.94 -19.01
CA PHE A 5 -6.43 -5.91 -19.09
C PHE A 5 -5.95 -6.40 -20.47
N SER A 6 -4.86 -5.83 -20.95
CA SER A 6 -4.19 -6.29 -22.17
C SER A 6 -3.62 -7.70 -21.98
N SER A 7 -3.26 -8.35 -23.09
CA SER A 7 -2.56 -9.65 -23.06
C SER A 7 -1.27 -9.61 -22.25
N ASP A 8 -0.55 -8.49 -22.32
CA ASP A 8 0.72 -8.30 -21.60
C ASP A 8 0.50 -8.13 -20.08
N GLN A 9 -0.56 -7.39 -19.70
CA GLN A 9 -0.98 -7.25 -18.30
C GLN A 9 -1.46 -8.57 -17.71
N GLU A 10 -2.21 -9.39 -18.46
CA GLU A 10 -2.60 -10.74 -18.03
C GLU A 10 -1.40 -11.68 -17.92
N ALA A 11 -0.42 -11.57 -18.82
CA ALA A 11 0.84 -12.31 -18.73
C ALA A 11 1.66 -11.89 -17.48
N LEU A 12 1.72 -10.57 -17.21
CA LEU A 12 2.35 -10.03 -15.99
C LEU A 12 1.65 -10.58 -14.74
N ARG A 13 0.31 -10.53 -14.68
CA ARG A 13 -0.47 -11.10 -13.56
C ARG A 13 -0.14 -12.57 -13.33
N ALA A 14 -0.14 -13.37 -14.38
CA ALA A 14 0.15 -14.80 -14.27
C ALA A 14 1.59 -15.05 -13.77
N ALA A 15 2.56 -14.28 -14.24
CA ALA A 15 3.96 -14.37 -13.82
C ALA A 15 4.12 -14.00 -12.34
N VAL A 16 3.54 -12.87 -11.90
CA VAL A 16 3.59 -12.41 -10.51
C VAL A 16 2.93 -13.43 -9.59
N ARG A 17 1.74 -13.90 -9.93
CA ARG A 17 1.01 -14.93 -9.17
C ARG A 17 1.80 -16.22 -9.01
N SER A 18 2.37 -16.74 -10.10
CA SER A 18 3.18 -17.96 -10.07
C SER A 18 4.43 -17.80 -9.21
N PHE A 19 5.11 -16.66 -9.35
CA PHE A 19 6.30 -16.35 -8.57
C PHE A 19 5.96 -16.27 -7.06
N LEU A 20 4.96 -15.50 -6.68
CA LEU A 20 4.58 -15.32 -5.28
C LEU A 20 4.08 -16.62 -4.64
N ALA A 21 3.33 -17.44 -5.38
CA ALA A 21 2.90 -18.76 -4.89
C ALA A 21 4.09 -19.68 -4.56
N THR A 22 5.20 -19.54 -5.30
CA THR A 22 6.39 -20.36 -5.10
C THR A 22 7.34 -19.77 -4.05
N GLU A 23 7.62 -18.45 -4.12
CA GLU A 23 8.68 -17.81 -3.35
C GLU A 23 8.19 -17.18 -2.03
N ALA A 24 6.92 -16.81 -1.97
CA ALA A 24 6.30 -16.19 -0.80
C ALA A 24 4.99 -16.91 -0.38
N PRO A 25 5.01 -18.25 -0.22
CA PRO A 25 3.85 -18.97 0.31
C PRO A 25 3.53 -18.51 1.75
N SER A 26 2.36 -18.86 2.27
CA SER A 26 1.93 -18.48 3.63
C SER A 26 2.98 -18.83 4.70
N SER A 27 3.69 -19.95 4.57
CA SER A 27 4.78 -20.32 5.48
C SER A 27 5.95 -19.32 5.48
N TYR A 28 6.25 -18.74 4.32
CA TYR A 28 7.25 -17.65 4.21
C TYR A 28 6.73 -16.38 4.88
N VAL A 29 5.49 -15.97 4.56
CA VAL A 29 4.86 -14.79 5.15
C VAL A 29 4.86 -14.86 6.67
N ARG A 30 4.45 -16.00 7.24
CA ARG A 30 4.47 -16.24 8.69
C ARG A 30 5.87 -16.15 9.28
N ARG A 31 6.86 -16.78 8.66
CA ARG A 31 8.25 -16.71 9.12
C ARG A 31 8.76 -15.27 9.16
N MET A 32 8.48 -14.47 8.12
CA MET A 32 8.84 -13.05 8.09
C MET A 32 8.08 -12.22 9.12
N ALA A 33 6.81 -12.54 9.34
CA ALA A 33 5.99 -11.87 10.35
C ALA A 33 6.53 -12.09 11.77
N GLU A 34 6.94 -13.31 12.09
CA GLU A 34 7.29 -13.74 13.44
C GLU A 34 8.78 -13.55 13.80
N HIS A 35 9.68 -13.68 12.82
CA HIS A 35 11.11 -13.84 13.09
C HIS A 35 12.01 -12.87 12.33
N ASP A 36 11.45 -11.96 11.53
CA ASP A 36 12.25 -11.03 10.74
C ASP A 36 11.79 -9.59 10.94
N ASP A 37 12.75 -8.68 11.11
CA ASP A 37 12.51 -7.26 11.36
C ASP A 37 12.35 -6.44 10.06
N THR A 38 12.75 -7.00 8.92
CA THR A 38 12.71 -6.34 7.61
C THR A 38 11.54 -6.80 6.74
N GLY A 39 10.95 -7.96 7.08
CA GLY A 39 9.83 -8.56 6.38
C GLY A 39 10.21 -9.26 5.08
N ILE A 40 11.49 -9.29 4.68
CA ILE A 40 11.95 -9.92 3.42
C ILE A 40 13.39 -10.40 3.54
N THR A 41 13.68 -11.57 2.97
CA THR A 41 15.06 -12.04 2.87
C THR A 41 15.80 -11.34 1.73
N PRO A 42 17.14 -11.14 1.85
CA PRO A 42 17.94 -10.54 0.78
C PRO A 42 17.81 -11.27 -0.55
N GLU A 43 17.72 -12.61 -0.53
CA GLU A 43 17.60 -13.45 -1.71
C GLU A 43 16.29 -13.20 -2.45
N LEU A 44 15.17 -13.12 -1.74
CA LEU A 44 13.87 -12.81 -2.35
C LEU A 44 13.85 -11.40 -2.91
N TRP A 45 14.43 -10.42 -2.20
CA TRP A 45 14.55 -9.06 -2.71
C TRP A 45 15.35 -9.01 -4.01
N THR A 46 16.50 -9.68 -4.07
CA THR A 46 17.32 -9.76 -5.29
C THR A 46 16.53 -10.33 -6.45
N ARG A 47 15.75 -11.39 -6.23
CA ARG A 47 14.93 -11.98 -7.30
C ARG A 47 13.83 -11.03 -7.81
N ILE A 48 13.24 -10.23 -6.93
CA ILE A 48 12.27 -9.18 -7.31
C ILE A 48 12.95 -8.10 -8.16
N VAL A 49 14.18 -7.72 -7.80
CA VAL A 49 15.01 -6.78 -8.57
C VAL A 49 15.34 -7.35 -9.95
N ASP A 50 15.78 -8.61 -10.02
CA ASP A 50 16.13 -9.28 -11.28
C ASP A 50 14.93 -9.39 -12.25
N LEU A 51 13.70 -9.45 -11.71
CA LEU A 51 12.47 -9.40 -12.50
C LEU A 51 12.06 -7.96 -12.90
N GLY A 52 12.81 -6.94 -12.48
CA GLY A 52 12.56 -5.54 -12.80
C GLY A 52 11.39 -4.92 -12.02
N TRP A 53 10.79 -5.61 -11.05
CA TRP A 53 9.57 -5.12 -10.39
C TRP A 53 9.83 -3.91 -9.49
N THR A 54 11.04 -3.74 -8.96
CA THR A 54 11.43 -2.54 -8.22
C THR A 54 11.48 -1.29 -9.10
N GLY A 55 11.73 -1.47 -10.40
CA GLY A 55 11.77 -0.42 -11.40
C GLY A 55 10.48 -0.25 -12.20
N LEU A 56 9.38 -0.92 -11.84
CA LEU A 56 8.14 -0.94 -12.61
C LEU A 56 7.65 0.48 -12.95
N LEU A 57 7.54 1.36 -11.97
CA LEU A 57 7.11 2.75 -12.11
C LEU A 57 8.25 3.73 -12.44
N VAL A 58 9.50 3.29 -12.42
CA VAL A 58 10.66 4.15 -12.71
C VAL A 58 10.78 4.34 -14.22
N PRO A 59 10.96 5.59 -14.72
CA PRO A 59 11.16 5.83 -16.15
C PRO A 59 12.37 5.09 -16.72
N GLU A 60 12.29 4.65 -17.99
CA GLU A 60 13.35 3.91 -18.68
C GLU A 60 14.71 4.62 -18.65
N ARG A 61 14.73 5.98 -18.76
CA ARG A 61 15.94 6.78 -18.69
C ARG A 61 16.70 6.65 -17.36
N HIS A 62 16.05 6.12 -16.33
CA HIS A 62 16.63 5.84 -14.99
C HIS A 62 16.78 4.33 -14.74
N GLY A 63 16.70 3.50 -15.79
CA GLY A 63 16.88 2.05 -15.70
C GLY A 63 15.64 1.28 -15.24
N GLY A 64 14.48 1.90 -15.20
CA GLY A 64 13.20 1.25 -14.90
C GLY A 64 12.48 0.72 -16.14
N LEU A 65 11.26 0.20 -15.93
CA LEU A 65 10.39 -0.32 -17.00
C LEU A 65 9.49 0.76 -17.62
N GLY A 66 9.33 1.92 -16.99
CA GLY A 66 8.50 3.02 -17.49
C GLY A 66 7.01 2.70 -17.55
N LEU A 67 6.55 1.67 -16.82
CA LEU A 67 5.14 1.25 -16.81
C LEU A 67 4.26 2.22 -16.01
N GLY A 68 2.93 2.09 -16.19
CA GLY A 68 1.94 2.99 -15.61
C GLY A 68 1.33 2.50 -14.30
N ILE A 69 0.40 3.31 -13.78
CA ILE A 69 -0.37 2.96 -12.58
C ILE A 69 -1.27 1.74 -12.83
N VAL A 70 -1.80 1.59 -14.05
CA VAL A 70 -2.63 0.42 -14.41
C VAL A 70 -1.83 -0.88 -14.33
N ASP A 71 -0.57 -0.89 -14.80
CA ASP A 71 0.30 -2.06 -14.70
C ASP A 71 0.68 -2.34 -13.23
N ALA A 72 0.91 -1.29 -12.44
CA ALA A 72 1.20 -1.43 -11.02
C ALA A 72 0.00 -2.00 -10.23
N VAL A 73 -1.25 -1.71 -10.63
CA VAL A 73 -2.46 -2.33 -10.05
C VAL A 73 -2.42 -3.84 -10.20
N VAL A 74 -2.01 -4.35 -11.38
CA VAL A 74 -1.89 -5.81 -11.63
C VAL A 74 -0.94 -6.47 -10.62
N VAL A 75 0.22 -5.86 -10.40
CA VAL A 75 1.22 -6.38 -9.45
C VAL A 75 0.71 -6.28 -8.01
N GLN A 76 0.11 -5.15 -7.64
CA GLN A 76 -0.38 -4.92 -6.28
C GLN A 76 -1.56 -5.84 -5.90
N GLU A 77 -2.46 -6.18 -6.83
CA GLU A 77 -3.49 -7.20 -6.59
C GLU A 77 -2.85 -8.55 -6.18
N GLU A 78 -1.79 -8.98 -6.87
CA GLU A 78 -1.12 -10.25 -6.56
C GLU A 78 -0.28 -10.16 -5.26
N MET A 79 0.33 -9.00 -4.96
CA MET A 79 0.99 -8.76 -3.66
C MET A 79 0.00 -8.86 -2.51
N GLY A 80 -1.20 -8.28 -2.66
CA GLY A 80 -2.28 -8.38 -1.67
C GLY A 80 -2.81 -9.81 -1.49
N ARG A 81 -2.99 -10.54 -2.61
CA ARG A 81 -3.43 -11.94 -2.61
C ARG A 81 -2.51 -12.83 -1.78
N SER A 82 -1.21 -12.60 -1.85
CA SER A 82 -0.19 -13.38 -1.11
C SER A 82 0.09 -12.85 0.29
N LEU A 83 -0.53 -11.75 0.73
CA LEU A 83 -0.13 -10.99 1.93
C LEU A 83 1.36 -10.67 1.92
N PHE A 84 1.91 -10.29 0.75
CA PHE A 84 3.34 -10.15 0.56
C PHE A 84 3.93 -9.25 1.65
N PRO A 85 4.94 -9.73 2.41
CA PRO A 85 5.61 -8.93 3.43
C PRO A 85 6.76 -8.14 2.83
N GLY A 86 7.29 -7.18 3.59
CA GLY A 86 8.49 -6.45 3.20
C GLY A 86 8.23 -5.20 2.38
N PRO A 87 9.30 -4.55 1.94
CA PRO A 87 9.30 -3.14 1.53
C PRO A 87 8.89 -2.90 0.07
N TYR A 88 8.13 -3.80 -0.56
CA TYR A 88 7.73 -3.57 -1.96
C TYR A 88 6.82 -2.34 -2.08
N PHE A 89 5.73 -2.29 -1.29
CA PHE A 89 4.81 -1.15 -1.35
C PHE A 89 5.48 0.16 -0.90
N SER A 90 6.22 0.15 0.20
CA SER A 90 6.87 1.36 0.72
C SER A 90 7.96 1.89 -0.21
N SER A 91 8.78 1.00 -0.79
CA SER A 91 9.97 1.38 -1.57
C SER A 91 9.68 1.42 -3.08
N ALA A 92 9.25 0.31 -3.68
CA ALA A 92 9.04 0.23 -5.13
C ALA A 92 7.84 1.07 -5.60
N ILE A 93 6.85 1.32 -4.72
CA ILE A 93 5.67 2.11 -5.04
C ILE A 93 5.77 3.51 -4.44
N VAL A 94 5.58 3.66 -3.13
CA VAL A 94 5.38 5.00 -2.51
C VAL A 94 6.63 5.88 -2.62
N ALA A 95 7.83 5.33 -2.33
CA ALA A 95 9.07 6.09 -2.45
C ALA A 95 9.39 6.44 -3.92
N THR A 96 9.07 5.54 -4.87
CA THR A 96 9.21 5.82 -6.30
C THR A 96 8.27 6.93 -6.77
N LEU A 97 6.99 6.90 -6.39
CA LEU A 97 6.03 7.98 -6.70
C LEU A 97 6.51 9.33 -6.15
N ALA A 98 6.97 9.34 -4.90
CA ALA A 98 7.49 10.55 -4.26
C ALA A 98 8.78 11.05 -4.92
N ALA A 99 9.73 10.16 -5.23
CA ALA A 99 10.97 10.52 -5.92
C ALA A 99 10.72 11.09 -7.32
N ARG A 100 9.74 10.51 -8.06
CA ARG A 100 9.30 11.06 -9.36
C ARG A 100 8.71 12.45 -9.21
N ALA A 101 7.79 12.64 -8.28
CA ALA A 101 7.14 13.94 -8.06
C ALA A 101 8.13 15.04 -7.64
N LEU A 102 9.20 14.67 -6.93
CA LEU A 102 10.23 15.56 -6.45
C LEU A 102 11.45 15.69 -7.39
N GLY A 103 11.51 14.94 -8.49
CA GLY A 103 12.62 14.99 -9.46
C GLY A 103 13.94 14.44 -8.91
N LEU A 104 13.90 13.37 -8.12
CA LEU A 104 15.07 12.76 -7.49
C LEU A 104 15.66 11.65 -8.38
N ASP A 105 16.24 12.03 -9.51
CA ASP A 105 16.69 11.12 -10.58
C ASP A 105 17.68 10.05 -10.09
N ASP A 106 18.66 10.44 -9.24
CA ASP A 106 19.63 9.49 -8.68
C ASP A 106 18.95 8.44 -7.78
N ARG A 107 17.92 8.83 -7.00
CA ARG A 107 17.16 7.90 -6.17
C ARG A 107 16.29 6.97 -7.01
N LEU A 108 15.71 7.47 -8.09
CA LEU A 108 14.96 6.63 -9.02
C LEU A 108 15.83 5.52 -9.63
N ALA A 109 17.04 5.85 -10.06
CA ALA A 109 17.98 4.86 -10.59
C ALA A 109 18.38 3.81 -9.54
N ALA A 110 18.65 4.24 -8.30
CA ALA A 110 19.00 3.34 -7.20
C ALA A 110 17.83 2.43 -6.79
N LEU A 111 16.59 2.95 -6.79
CA LEU A 111 15.37 2.16 -6.52
C LEU A 111 15.15 1.11 -7.62
N ALA A 112 15.28 1.49 -8.91
CA ALA A 112 15.13 0.57 -10.02
C ALA A 112 16.15 -0.57 -9.96
N ALA A 113 17.41 -0.23 -9.69
CA ALA A 113 18.49 -1.19 -9.54
C ALA A 113 18.41 -2.02 -8.23
N GLY A 114 17.48 -1.68 -7.32
CA GLY A 114 17.33 -2.34 -6.03
C GLY A 114 18.53 -2.18 -5.08
N THR A 115 19.48 -1.30 -5.41
CA THR A 115 20.68 -1.03 -4.60
C THR A 115 20.36 -0.22 -3.35
N GLU A 116 19.26 0.53 -3.38
CA GLU A 116 18.72 1.25 -2.23
C GLU A 116 17.24 0.93 -2.05
N ARG A 117 16.79 1.07 -0.82
CA ARG A 117 15.37 1.07 -0.45
C ARG A 117 15.05 2.39 0.19
N GLY A 118 14.01 3.06 -0.30
CA GLY A 118 13.50 4.28 0.29
C GLY A 118 12.18 4.06 0.98
N THR A 119 11.80 4.98 1.84
CA THR A 119 10.45 5.05 2.39
C THR A 119 9.98 6.50 2.52
N VAL A 120 8.68 6.67 2.83
CA VAL A 120 8.05 7.98 3.01
C VAL A 120 7.42 8.05 4.40
N ALA A 121 7.77 9.09 5.13
CA ALA A 121 7.19 9.39 6.45
C ALA A 121 6.08 10.44 6.29
N LEU A 122 4.93 10.04 5.70
CA LEU A 122 3.82 10.96 5.46
C LEU A 122 2.95 11.09 6.70
N ASP A 123 2.47 9.98 7.24
CA ASP A 123 1.44 9.95 8.26
C ASP A 123 1.91 10.48 9.64
N GLU A 124 1.05 11.27 10.24
CA GLU A 124 1.14 11.71 11.64
C GLU A 124 -0.17 11.39 12.38
N ALA A 125 -0.14 11.49 13.70
CA ALA A 125 -1.29 11.16 14.53
C ALA A 125 -2.50 12.07 14.24
N GLY A 126 -3.70 11.49 14.23
CA GLY A 126 -4.97 12.22 14.04
C GLY A 126 -5.83 11.65 12.91
N HIS A 127 -6.93 12.34 12.62
CA HIS A 127 -7.87 12.01 11.54
C HIS A 127 -7.88 13.14 10.49
N GLY A 128 -8.42 12.86 9.28
CA GLY A 128 -8.55 13.82 8.19
C GLY A 128 -7.36 13.80 7.21
N ASP A 129 -7.16 14.92 6.51
CA ASP A 129 -6.13 15.07 5.46
C ASP A 129 -4.72 14.80 6.00
N PRO A 130 -4.00 13.78 5.50
CA PRO A 130 -2.65 13.47 5.94
C PRO A 130 -1.66 14.62 5.67
N ILE A 131 -1.90 15.45 4.65
CA ILE A 131 -1.04 16.58 4.29
C ILE A 131 -1.25 17.75 5.27
N GLU A 132 -2.50 18.03 5.63
CA GLU A 132 -2.80 19.08 6.59
C GLU A 132 -2.34 18.75 8.02
N ARG A 133 -2.31 17.47 8.35
CA ARG A 133 -1.85 16.96 9.65
C ARG A 133 -0.34 17.02 9.86
N VAL A 134 0.46 17.28 8.83
CA VAL A 134 1.93 17.37 8.97
C VAL A 134 2.31 18.46 9.97
N ARG A 135 2.99 18.07 11.05
CA ARG A 135 3.46 18.93 12.15
C ARG A 135 4.97 18.93 12.33
N VAL A 136 5.68 17.93 11.78
CA VAL A 136 7.14 17.95 11.74
C VAL A 136 7.58 19.26 11.14
N ARG A 137 8.54 19.94 11.78
CA ARG A 137 9.07 21.24 11.37
C ARG A 137 10.46 21.11 10.84
N ALA A 138 10.79 21.94 9.86
CA ALA A 138 12.13 22.07 9.34
C ALA A 138 12.63 23.49 9.56
N THR A 139 13.85 23.61 10.06
CA THR A 139 14.57 24.88 10.25
C THR A 139 15.94 24.81 9.58
N GLY A 140 16.34 25.87 8.90
CA GLY A 140 17.63 25.88 8.19
C GLY A 140 17.69 26.94 7.09
N ARG A 141 18.72 26.86 6.26
CA ARG A 141 18.93 27.73 5.09
C ARG A 141 19.59 26.94 3.95
N GLY A 142 19.25 27.33 2.72
CA GLY A 142 19.74 26.65 1.51
C GLY A 142 19.28 25.19 1.48
N SER A 143 20.18 24.27 1.16
CA SER A 143 19.87 22.84 1.09
C SER A 143 19.93 22.11 2.43
N ARG A 144 20.50 22.72 3.48
CA ARG A 144 20.73 22.08 4.79
C ARG A 144 19.71 22.52 5.82
N HIS A 145 18.96 21.58 6.32
CA HIS A 145 17.94 21.80 7.34
C HIS A 145 18.07 20.80 8.49
N HIS A 146 17.38 21.11 9.57
CA HIS A 146 17.19 20.23 10.70
C HIS A 146 15.69 20.01 10.91
N LEU A 147 15.33 18.76 11.15
CA LEU A 147 13.95 18.36 11.42
C LEU A 147 13.74 18.21 12.92
N ASP A 148 12.55 18.61 13.36
CA ASP A 148 12.04 18.42 14.72
C ASP A 148 10.60 17.90 14.67
N GLY A 149 10.32 16.83 15.41
CA GLY A 149 8.99 16.24 15.53
C GLY A 149 9.00 14.72 15.41
N ILE A 150 7.80 14.14 15.29
CA ILE A 150 7.61 12.69 15.34
C ILE A 150 6.78 12.25 14.14
N LYS A 151 7.24 11.17 13.47
CA LYS A 151 6.49 10.36 12.53
C LYS A 151 6.23 9.00 13.18
N PRO A 152 5.02 8.76 13.68
CA PRO A 152 4.76 7.62 14.57
C PRO A 152 4.68 6.29 13.84
N LEU A 153 4.36 6.30 12.54
CA LEU A 153 4.09 5.08 11.76
C LEU A 153 4.61 5.24 10.33
N VAL A 154 5.79 4.70 10.08
CA VAL A 154 6.45 4.74 8.77
C VAL A 154 6.68 3.30 8.32
N MET A 155 6.14 2.94 7.15
CA MET A 155 6.30 1.60 6.59
C MET A 155 7.77 1.31 6.30
N ASP A 156 8.24 0.15 6.73
CA ASP A 156 9.57 -0.42 6.47
C ASP A 156 10.75 0.50 6.81
N GLY A 157 10.55 1.49 7.70
CA GLY A 157 11.56 2.49 8.02
C GLY A 157 12.90 1.93 8.50
N ARG A 158 12.90 0.75 9.18
CA ARG A 158 14.13 0.10 9.65
C ARG A 158 14.96 -0.54 8.54
N SER A 159 14.33 -0.89 7.43
CA SER A 159 15.00 -1.49 6.26
C SER A 159 15.35 -0.47 5.17
N ALA A 160 14.94 0.80 5.36
CA ALA A 160 15.16 1.86 4.40
C ALA A 160 16.55 2.51 4.56
N GLY A 161 17.24 2.74 3.45
CA GLY A 161 18.48 3.50 3.41
C GLY A 161 18.24 5.01 3.58
N TRP A 162 17.09 5.50 3.14
CA TRP A 162 16.69 6.90 3.26
C TRP A 162 15.18 7.04 3.45
N VAL A 163 14.77 8.18 4.02
CA VAL A 163 13.35 8.51 4.18
C VAL A 163 13.05 9.92 3.67
N LEU A 164 11.97 10.04 2.89
CA LEU A 164 11.40 11.33 2.51
C LEU A 164 10.40 11.79 3.59
N VAL A 165 10.60 12.99 4.08
CA VAL A 165 9.82 13.57 5.16
C VAL A 165 9.20 14.89 4.70
N PRO A 166 7.88 14.96 4.49
CA PRO A 166 7.20 16.25 4.40
C PRO A 166 7.24 16.95 5.76
N ALA A 167 7.67 18.21 5.76
CA ALA A 167 7.76 19.02 6.97
C ALA A 167 7.38 20.47 6.72
N ARG A 168 6.85 21.15 7.75
CA ARG A 168 6.44 22.55 7.71
C ARG A 168 7.65 23.47 7.81
N THR A 169 7.70 24.44 6.92
CA THR A 169 8.64 25.57 6.93
C THR A 169 7.88 26.88 6.98
N ARG A 170 8.60 28.00 6.91
CA ARG A 170 7.99 29.34 6.76
C ARG A 170 7.33 29.51 5.39
N ASP A 171 7.81 28.77 4.38
CA ASP A 171 7.40 28.88 2.98
C ASP A 171 6.37 27.79 2.59
N GLY A 172 5.74 27.15 3.58
CA GLY A 172 4.74 26.10 3.38
C GLY A 172 5.28 24.70 3.70
N LEU A 173 4.64 23.68 3.13
CA LEU A 173 5.08 22.29 3.24
C LEU A 173 6.21 22.04 2.24
N GLN A 174 7.34 21.53 2.71
CA GLN A 174 8.48 21.18 1.86
C GLN A 174 8.91 19.73 2.12
N SER A 175 9.76 19.21 1.25
CA SER A 175 10.20 17.81 1.27
C SER A 175 11.66 17.73 1.70
N PHE A 176 11.94 16.85 2.61
CA PHE A 176 13.27 16.65 3.16
C PHE A 176 13.70 15.19 3.02
N LEU A 177 14.94 14.98 2.63
CA LEU A 177 15.59 13.69 2.58
C LEU A 177 16.47 13.51 3.83
N VAL A 178 16.23 12.44 4.56
CA VAL A 178 17.08 11.98 5.67
C VAL A 178 17.77 10.69 5.23
N GLU A 179 19.10 10.73 5.21
CA GLU A 179 19.95 9.59 4.91
C GLU A 179 20.06 8.64 6.11
N ASN A 180 20.47 7.39 5.86
CA ASN A 180 20.64 6.36 6.90
C ASN A 180 19.39 6.21 7.77
N ALA A 181 18.23 6.16 7.13
CA ALA A 181 16.92 6.16 7.81
C ALA A 181 16.82 5.09 8.89
N GLY A 182 17.36 3.90 8.66
CA GLY A 182 17.35 2.80 9.63
C GLY A 182 17.98 3.15 10.98
N GLU A 183 18.97 4.07 11.04
CA GLU A 183 19.62 4.50 12.27
C GLU A 183 18.70 5.35 13.16
N HIS A 184 17.72 6.02 12.56
CA HIS A 184 16.73 6.86 13.24
C HIS A 184 15.42 6.14 13.54
N ALA A 185 15.26 4.91 13.03
CA ALA A 185 14.02 4.17 13.05
C ALA A 185 13.91 3.25 14.28
N GLN A 186 12.89 3.44 15.09
CA GLN A 186 12.52 2.55 16.19
C GLN A 186 11.35 1.65 15.73
N ALA A 187 11.40 0.33 16.01
CA ALA A 187 10.31 -0.57 15.67
C ALA A 187 9.00 -0.09 16.32
N ALA A 188 7.94 -0.04 15.53
CA ALA A 188 6.61 0.31 16.00
C ALA A 188 5.70 -0.93 15.90
N PRO A 189 4.99 -1.31 16.98
CA PRO A 189 4.06 -2.42 16.94
C PRO A 189 2.87 -2.10 16.04
N SER A 190 2.39 -3.12 15.31
CA SER A 190 1.24 -3.02 14.43
C SER A 190 0.25 -4.16 14.69
N LEU A 191 -1.02 -3.91 14.42
CA LEU A 191 -2.04 -4.96 14.38
C LEU A 191 -1.72 -5.99 13.30
N ASP A 192 -1.26 -5.53 12.14
CA ASP A 192 -0.79 -6.39 11.06
C ASP A 192 0.69 -6.73 11.29
N VAL A 193 0.94 -7.99 11.61
CA VAL A 193 2.30 -8.51 11.82
C VAL A 193 3.06 -8.75 10.52
N THR A 194 2.36 -8.77 9.39
CA THR A 194 2.93 -9.02 8.06
C THR A 194 3.51 -7.76 7.41
N ARG A 195 3.19 -6.55 7.95
CA ARG A 195 3.84 -5.27 7.61
C ARG A 195 4.73 -4.81 8.75
N LYS A 196 5.86 -4.24 8.40
CA LYS A 196 6.79 -3.67 9.38
C LYS A 196 6.64 -2.17 9.42
N PHE A 197 6.58 -1.62 10.63
CA PHE A 197 6.48 -0.18 10.85
C PHE A 197 7.59 0.30 11.77
N ALA A 198 7.94 1.57 11.62
CA ALA A 198 8.89 2.25 12.48
C ALA A 198 8.34 3.61 12.92
N ARG A 199 8.75 4.02 14.11
CA ARG A 199 8.60 5.38 14.62
C ARG A 199 9.90 6.13 14.39
N PHE A 200 9.82 7.33 13.85
CA PHE A 200 10.92 8.27 13.75
C PHE A 200 10.69 9.42 14.73
N GLU A 201 11.73 9.75 15.45
CA GLU A 201 11.80 10.94 16.29
C GLU A 201 12.96 11.80 15.80
N PHE A 202 12.62 12.97 15.33
CA PHE A 202 13.57 13.94 14.81
C PHE A 202 13.84 14.98 15.88
N GLU A 203 15.11 15.05 16.34
CA GLU A 203 15.62 16.02 17.28
C GLU A 203 16.83 16.68 16.65
N GLN A 204 16.62 17.87 16.04
CA GLN A 204 17.62 18.56 15.25
C GLN A 204 18.30 17.65 14.21
N THR A 205 17.52 16.71 13.65
CA THR A 205 18.01 15.70 12.70
C THR A 205 18.36 16.37 11.38
N ARG A 206 19.57 16.16 10.89
CA ARG A 206 20.03 16.72 9.62
C ARG A 206 19.22 16.15 8.46
N ALA A 207 18.79 17.04 7.56
CA ALA A 207 18.03 16.69 6.38
C ALA A 207 18.40 17.61 5.20
N LEU A 208 18.26 17.09 4.00
CA LEU A 208 18.45 17.82 2.76
C LEU A 208 17.10 18.29 2.25
N LEU A 209 16.94 19.57 1.97
CA LEU A 209 15.78 20.09 1.22
C LEU A 209 15.86 19.53 -0.20
N VAL A 210 14.79 18.90 -0.67
CA VAL A 210 14.69 18.27 -1.99
C VAL A 210 13.41 18.69 -2.70
N GLY A 211 13.40 18.56 -4.03
CA GLY A 211 12.26 18.91 -4.86
C GLY A 211 12.32 20.35 -5.41
N PRO A 212 11.27 20.79 -6.13
CA PRO A 212 11.18 22.12 -6.73
C PRO A 212 11.08 23.22 -5.66
N LEU A 213 11.23 24.48 -6.07
CA LEU A 213 10.98 25.60 -5.16
C LEU A 213 9.49 25.78 -4.87
N GLY A 214 9.15 26.12 -3.62
CA GLY A 214 7.80 26.48 -3.20
C GLY A 214 7.12 25.42 -2.29
N ASP A 215 5.79 25.51 -2.22
CA ASP A 215 4.96 24.60 -1.41
C ASP A 215 4.72 23.28 -2.13
N HIS A 216 5.03 22.18 -1.49
CA HIS A 216 4.91 20.81 -2.03
C HIS A 216 3.58 20.11 -1.66
N ALA A 217 2.62 20.79 -1.03
CA ALA A 217 1.38 20.17 -0.60
C ALA A 217 0.64 19.46 -1.75
N HIS A 218 0.61 20.07 -2.93
CA HIS A 218 -0.01 19.49 -4.13
C HIS A 218 0.72 18.23 -4.63
N LEU A 219 2.06 18.20 -4.55
CA LEU A 219 2.86 17.02 -4.92
C LEU A 219 2.56 15.85 -3.98
N TRP A 220 2.51 16.13 -2.68
CA TRP A 220 2.20 15.10 -1.70
C TRP A 220 0.75 14.59 -1.79
N ARG A 221 -0.22 15.45 -2.15
CA ARG A 221 -1.59 14.99 -2.45
C ARG A 221 -1.60 14.03 -3.61
N ARG A 222 -0.89 14.36 -4.70
CA ARG A 222 -0.77 13.46 -5.86
C ARG A 222 -0.16 12.12 -5.47
N VAL A 223 0.95 12.13 -4.74
CA VAL A 223 1.60 10.91 -4.25
C VAL A 223 0.67 10.08 -3.36
N ALA A 224 -0.04 10.74 -2.45
CA ALA A 224 -0.99 10.06 -1.55
C ALA A 224 -2.16 9.44 -2.32
N ASP A 225 -2.71 10.12 -3.33
CA ASP A 225 -3.82 9.61 -4.15
C ASP A 225 -3.38 8.42 -5.00
N ASP A 226 -2.25 8.52 -5.70
CA ASP A 226 -1.72 7.41 -6.51
C ASP A 226 -1.38 6.19 -5.63
N ALA A 227 -0.77 6.42 -4.47
CA ALA A 227 -0.50 5.38 -3.48
C ALA A 227 -1.78 4.77 -2.91
N ALA A 228 -2.84 5.57 -2.70
CA ALA A 228 -4.14 5.08 -2.22
C ALA A 228 -4.82 4.17 -3.27
N VAL A 229 -4.71 4.49 -4.57
CA VAL A 229 -5.21 3.61 -5.66
C VAL A 229 -4.47 2.27 -5.65
N LEU A 230 -3.14 2.29 -5.52
CA LEU A 230 -2.33 1.06 -5.51
C LEU A 230 -2.53 0.23 -4.22
N LEU A 231 -2.78 0.88 -3.09
CA LEU A 231 -3.17 0.20 -1.86
C LEU A 231 -4.58 -0.39 -1.96
N ALA A 232 -5.49 0.30 -2.66
CA ALA A 232 -6.82 -0.23 -2.96
C ALA A 232 -6.76 -1.48 -3.84
N ALA A 233 -5.83 -1.55 -4.80
CA ALA A 233 -5.57 -2.76 -5.59
C ALA A 233 -5.07 -3.92 -4.70
N GLU A 234 -4.18 -3.66 -3.75
CA GLU A 234 -3.75 -4.65 -2.76
C GLU A 234 -4.93 -5.19 -1.95
N LEU A 235 -5.84 -4.32 -1.51
CA LEU A 235 -7.07 -4.70 -0.80
C LEU A 235 -8.00 -5.59 -1.64
N ILE A 236 -8.06 -5.42 -2.98
CA ILE A 236 -8.79 -6.32 -3.87
C ILE A 236 -8.19 -7.71 -3.87
N GLY A 237 -6.88 -7.84 -4.11
CA GLY A 237 -6.20 -9.13 -4.12
C GLY A 237 -6.30 -9.87 -2.79
N LEU A 238 -6.14 -9.15 -1.69
CA LEU A 238 -6.35 -9.63 -0.33
C LEU A 238 -7.77 -10.17 -0.12
N SER A 239 -8.79 -9.43 -0.59
CA SER A 239 -10.20 -9.81 -0.47
C SER A 239 -10.49 -11.08 -1.27
N GLU A 240 -9.96 -11.20 -2.48
CA GLU A 240 -10.10 -12.41 -3.29
C GLU A 240 -9.50 -13.65 -2.61
N ALA A 241 -8.30 -13.50 -2.03
CA ALA A 241 -7.66 -14.60 -1.33
C ALA A 241 -8.44 -15.02 -0.08
N ALA A 242 -8.93 -14.05 0.70
CA ALA A 242 -9.77 -14.31 1.87
C ALA A 242 -11.10 -14.99 1.48
N ASN A 243 -11.73 -14.55 0.37
CA ASN A 243 -12.93 -15.19 -0.15
C ASN A 243 -12.66 -16.62 -0.61
N ALA A 244 -11.58 -16.88 -1.36
CA ALA A 244 -11.18 -18.21 -1.77
C ALA A 244 -10.95 -19.13 -0.56
N LEU A 245 -10.21 -18.66 0.45
CA LEU A 245 -9.96 -19.41 1.69
C LEU A 245 -11.27 -19.79 2.40
N ALA A 246 -12.23 -18.86 2.46
CA ALA A 246 -13.55 -19.11 3.07
C ALA A 246 -14.36 -20.15 2.28
N LEU A 247 -14.31 -20.09 0.93
CA LEU A 247 -15.04 -21.03 0.07
C LEU A 247 -14.46 -22.43 0.15
N ASP A 248 -13.13 -22.57 0.15
CA ASP A 248 -12.44 -23.86 0.29
C ASP A 248 -12.79 -24.51 1.64
N TYR A 249 -12.74 -23.73 2.72
CA TYR A 249 -13.16 -24.21 4.03
C TYR A 249 -14.63 -24.63 4.04
N ALA A 250 -15.53 -23.83 3.46
CA ALA A 250 -16.97 -24.15 3.42
C ALA A 250 -17.28 -25.40 2.59
N GLN A 251 -16.46 -25.73 1.59
CA GLN A 251 -16.59 -26.97 0.81
C GLN A 251 -16.12 -28.20 1.59
N ALA A 252 -15.02 -28.06 2.35
CA ALA A 252 -14.42 -29.15 3.10
C ALA A 252 -15.11 -29.43 4.45
N ARG A 253 -15.61 -28.36 5.12
CA ARG A 253 -16.22 -28.50 6.46
C ARG A 253 -17.63 -29.03 6.39
N GLU A 254 -17.88 -30.17 7.05
CA GLU A 254 -19.20 -30.74 7.21
C GLU A 254 -19.86 -30.37 8.55
N VAL A 255 -21.13 -30.01 8.48
CA VAL A 255 -22.01 -29.74 9.63
C VAL A 255 -23.37 -30.31 9.35
N PHE A 256 -23.96 -31.03 10.33
CA PHE A 256 -25.23 -31.73 10.18
C PHE A 256 -25.28 -32.67 8.95
N GLY A 257 -24.18 -33.38 8.67
CA GLY A 257 -24.09 -34.40 7.63
C GLY A 257 -23.98 -33.88 6.19
N LYS A 258 -23.65 -32.61 6.01
CA LYS A 258 -23.40 -32.02 4.68
C LYS A 258 -22.40 -30.89 4.73
N PRO A 259 -21.65 -30.58 3.61
CA PRO A 259 -20.74 -29.47 3.55
C PRO A 259 -21.41 -28.13 3.91
N LEU A 260 -20.65 -27.25 4.57
CA LEU A 260 -21.12 -25.92 4.98
C LEU A 260 -21.59 -25.10 3.76
N SER A 261 -20.96 -25.28 2.60
CA SER A 261 -21.31 -24.66 1.31
C SER A 261 -22.71 -25.05 0.78
N LYS A 262 -23.38 -26.07 1.36
CA LYS A 262 -24.76 -26.47 0.99
C LYS A 262 -25.82 -25.68 1.76
N PHE A 263 -25.44 -24.92 2.79
CA PHE A 263 -26.37 -24.08 3.54
C PHE A 263 -26.59 -22.74 2.85
N GLN A 264 -27.84 -22.30 2.78
CA GLN A 264 -28.25 -21.11 2.06
C GLN A 264 -27.56 -19.87 2.61
N VAL A 265 -27.42 -19.73 3.93
CA VAL A 265 -26.75 -18.60 4.57
C VAL A 265 -25.29 -18.46 4.13
N THR A 266 -24.53 -19.57 4.02
CA THR A 266 -23.15 -19.56 3.55
C THR A 266 -23.05 -19.15 2.09
N ARG A 267 -23.96 -19.65 1.25
CA ARG A 267 -24.00 -19.31 -0.19
C ARG A 267 -24.31 -17.83 -0.41
N HIS A 268 -25.25 -17.26 0.37
CA HIS A 268 -25.58 -15.85 0.26
C HIS A 268 -24.39 -14.97 0.68
N LYS A 269 -23.71 -15.30 1.79
CA LYS A 269 -22.48 -14.62 2.21
C LYS A 269 -21.41 -14.66 1.13
N ALA A 270 -21.19 -15.81 0.49
CA ALA A 270 -20.21 -15.95 -0.60
C ALA A 270 -20.54 -15.04 -1.80
N VAL A 271 -21.83 -14.92 -2.16
CA VAL A 271 -22.29 -14.02 -3.23
C VAL A 271 -22.09 -12.55 -2.84
N ASP A 272 -22.41 -12.19 -1.59
CA ASP A 272 -22.23 -10.83 -1.09
C ASP A 272 -20.74 -10.45 -1.04
N MET A 273 -19.86 -11.37 -0.59
CA MET A 273 -18.41 -11.16 -0.62
C MET A 273 -17.90 -10.91 -2.05
N LEU A 274 -18.31 -11.74 -3.02
CA LEU A 274 -17.95 -11.58 -4.42
C LEU A 274 -18.43 -10.24 -4.98
N ARG A 275 -19.70 -9.87 -4.70
CA ARG A 275 -20.26 -8.58 -5.14
C ARG A 275 -19.44 -7.40 -4.65
N GLU A 276 -19.07 -7.36 -3.37
CA GLU A 276 -18.27 -6.26 -2.81
C GLU A 276 -16.89 -6.16 -3.47
N ILE A 277 -16.24 -7.32 -3.74
CA ILE A 277 -14.95 -7.37 -4.44
C ILE A 277 -15.09 -6.78 -5.85
N GLU A 278 -16.10 -7.21 -6.62
CA GLU A 278 -16.25 -6.78 -8.02
C GLU A 278 -16.61 -5.28 -8.14
N ILE A 279 -17.45 -4.76 -7.24
CA ILE A 279 -17.73 -3.32 -7.19
C ILE A 279 -16.45 -2.53 -6.91
N ALA A 280 -15.66 -2.97 -5.92
CA ALA A 280 -14.41 -2.32 -5.57
C ALA A 280 -13.37 -2.40 -6.71
N ARG A 281 -13.30 -3.53 -7.41
CA ARG A 281 -12.40 -3.72 -8.57
C ARG A 281 -12.65 -2.70 -9.66
N VAL A 282 -13.92 -2.50 -10.05
CA VAL A 282 -14.28 -1.51 -11.07
C VAL A 282 -13.84 -0.10 -10.66
N ALA A 283 -14.04 0.27 -9.39
CA ALA A 283 -13.62 1.57 -8.89
C ALA A 283 -12.09 1.73 -8.92
N VAL A 284 -11.34 0.68 -8.54
CA VAL A 284 -9.86 0.70 -8.55
C VAL A 284 -9.31 0.81 -9.97
N HIS A 285 -9.84 0.03 -10.91
CA HIS A 285 -9.38 0.07 -12.30
C HIS A 285 -9.68 1.42 -12.96
N TYR A 286 -10.86 2.00 -12.67
CA TYR A 286 -11.17 3.35 -13.14
C TYR A 286 -10.21 4.39 -12.57
N ALA A 287 -9.95 4.36 -11.25
CA ALA A 287 -9.06 5.30 -10.59
C ALA A 287 -7.62 5.18 -11.09
N ALA A 288 -7.15 3.96 -11.36
CA ALA A 288 -5.83 3.72 -11.94
C ALA A 288 -5.69 4.36 -13.32
N TRP A 289 -6.68 4.13 -14.19
CA TRP A 289 -6.72 4.77 -15.51
C TRP A 289 -6.81 6.30 -15.38
N ALA A 290 -7.68 6.83 -14.53
CA ALA A 290 -7.84 8.26 -14.32
C ALA A 290 -6.54 8.92 -13.83
N SER A 291 -5.81 8.25 -12.95
CA SER A 291 -4.49 8.69 -12.49
C SER A 291 -3.45 8.68 -13.62
N GLU A 292 -3.44 7.65 -14.47
CA GLU A 292 -2.47 7.49 -15.54
C GLU A 292 -2.62 8.54 -16.64
N VAL A 293 -3.88 8.88 -17.01
CA VAL A 293 -4.17 9.90 -18.05
C VAL A 293 -4.33 11.31 -17.48
N ASP A 294 -4.11 11.50 -16.17
CA ASP A 294 -4.32 12.75 -15.44
C ASP A 294 -5.72 13.34 -15.67
N ALA A 295 -6.73 12.47 -15.55
CA ALA A 295 -8.13 12.85 -15.75
C ALA A 295 -8.57 13.93 -14.74
N PRO A 296 -9.51 14.82 -15.11
CA PRO A 296 -9.97 15.91 -14.22
C PRO A 296 -10.57 15.41 -12.90
N ASP A 297 -11.15 14.22 -12.90
CA ASP A 297 -11.80 13.58 -11.74
C ASP A 297 -10.92 12.56 -11.00
N ARG A 298 -9.61 12.51 -11.32
CA ARG A 298 -8.68 11.53 -10.74
C ARG A 298 -8.65 11.53 -9.20
N GLU A 299 -8.78 12.72 -8.58
CA GLU A 299 -8.72 12.86 -7.11
C GLU A 299 -9.95 12.24 -6.44
N ILE A 300 -11.14 12.47 -7.00
CA ILE A 300 -12.37 11.87 -6.52
C ILE A 300 -12.40 10.37 -6.83
N ALA A 301 -11.92 9.95 -8.00
CA ALA A 301 -11.81 8.54 -8.38
C ALA A 301 -10.90 7.77 -7.41
N ALA A 302 -9.74 8.34 -7.03
CA ALA A 302 -8.84 7.75 -6.03
C ALA A 302 -9.52 7.61 -4.66
N ALA A 303 -10.26 8.64 -4.22
CA ALA A 303 -11.02 8.61 -2.98
C ALA A 303 -12.11 7.52 -3.00
N MET A 304 -12.86 7.40 -4.11
CA MET A 304 -13.89 6.37 -4.29
C MET A 304 -13.30 4.96 -4.28
N ALA A 305 -12.21 4.74 -5.01
CA ALA A 305 -11.51 3.46 -5.07
C ALA A 305 -11.02 3.02 -3.69
N LYS A 306 -10.34 3.91 -2.95
CA LYS A 306 -9.82 3.61 -1.62
C LYS A 306 -10.94 3.34 -0.61
N ALA A 307 -11.99 4.16 -0.59
CA ALA A 307 -13.12 3.98 0.31
C ALA A 307 -13.86 2.66 0.05
N GLN A 308 -14.12 2.32 -1.21
CA GLN A 308 -14.84 1.12 -1.60
C GLN A 308 -14.00 -0.14 -1.36
N ALA A 309 -12.72 -0.14 -1.73
CA ALA A 309 -11.84 -1.29 -1.52
C ALA A 309 -11.61 -1.57 -0.02
N ALA A 310 -11.44 -0.53 0.82
CA ALA A 310 -11.33 -0.70 2.26
C ALA A 310 -12.62 -1.25 2.88
N SER A 311 -13.80 -0.77 2.42
CA SER A 311 -15.10 -1.29 2.86
C SER A 311 -15.27 -2.77 2.49
N ALA A 312 -14.98 -3.12 1.24
CA ALA A 312 -15.05 -4.48 0.73
C ALA A 312 -14.11 -5.43 1.50
N ALA A 313 -12.84 -5.04 1.67
CA ALA A 313 -11.85 -5.86 2.36
C ALA A 313 -12.22 -6.09 3.84
N ASN A 314 -12.69 -5.05 4.53
CA ASN A 314 -13.17 -5.16 5.90
C ASN A 314 -14.35 -6.13 6.01
N TYR A 315 -15.31 -6.07 5.08
CA TYR A 315 -16.46 -6.97 5.05
C TYR A 315 -16.04 -8.41 4.73
N VAL A 316 -15.30 -8.61 3.62
CA VAL A 316 -14.92 -9.95 3.13
C VAL A 316 -14.06 -10.69 4.14
N THR A 317 -13.06 -10.02 4.74
CA THR A 317 -12.19 -10.67 5.71
C THR A 317 -12.90 -10.99 7.02
N ALA A 318 -13.86 -10.17 7.46
CA ALA A 318 -14.69 -10.48 8.61
C ALA A 318 -15.62 -11.70 8.35
N GLU A 319 -16.24 -11.77 7.16
CA GLU A 319 -17.06 -12.90 6.77
C GLU A 319 -16.22 -14.18 6.56
N CYS A 320 -14.98 -14.06 6.09
CA CYS A 320 -14.03 -15.17 6.03
C CYS A 320 -13.84 -15.78 7.42
N ILE A 321 -13.56 -14.98 8.43
CA ILE A 321 -13.45 -15.45 9.83
C ILE A 321 -14.79 -16.05 10.31
N GLN A 322 -15.91 -15.41 10.02
CA GLN A 322 -17.23 -15.90 10.42
C GLN A 322 -17.53 -17.28 9.83
N ILE A 323 -17.16 -17.54 8.57
CA ILE A 323 -17.35 -18.85 7.91
C ILE A 323 -16.45 -19.91 8.55
N HIS A 324 -15.22 -19.57 8.93
CA HIS A 324 -14.31 -20.48 9.64
C HIS A 324 -14.76 -20.74 11.10
N GLY A 325 -15.51 -19.82 11.69
CA GLY A 325 -15.86 -19.88 13.11
C GLY A 325 -14.63 -19.75 14.02
N GLY A 326 -14.59 -20.48 15.13
CA GLY A 326 -13.50 -20.40 16.11
C GLY A 326 -12.11 -20.66 15.52
N VAL A 327 -12.00 -21.52 14.50
CA VAL A 327 -10.72 -21.84 13.83
C VAL A 327 -10.13 -20.60 13.12
N GLY A 328 -10.96 -19.71 12.58
CA GLY A 328 -10.49 -18.50 11.90
C GLY A 328 -9.73 -17.50 12.78
N TYR A 329 -9.87 -17.63 14.10
CA TYR A 329 -9.13 -16.80 15.07
C TYR A 329 -7.86 -17.46 15.61
N THR A 330 -7.66 -18.76 15.34
CA THR A 330 -6.47 -19.46 15.83
C THR A 330 -5.24 -19.03 15.03
N TRP A 331 -4.06 -19.09 15.66
CA TRP A 331 -2.82 -18.65 15.01
C TRP A 331 -2.45 -19.50 13.81
N GLU A 332 -2.87 -20.75 13.76
CA GLU A 332 -2.61 -21.72 12.70
C GLU A 332 -3.39 -21.43 11.41
N ASN A 333 -4.45 -20.64 11.48
CA ASN A 333 -5.29 -20.30 10.33
C ASN A 333 -4.90 -18.93 9.78
N ASP A 334 -4.86 -18.77 8.45
CA ASP A 334 -4.47 -17.50 7.80
C ASP A 334 -5.58 -16.45 7.77
N ALA A 335 -6.82 -16.80 8.04
CA ALA A 335 -7.97 -15.88 7.94
C ALA A 335 -7.77 -14.59 8.77
N HIS A 336 -7.19 -14.70 9.98
CA HIS A 336 -6.94 -13.53 10.81
C HIS A 336 -5.83 -12.62 10.26
N LEU A 337 -4.88 -13.14 9.47
CA LEU A 337 -3.83 -12.31 8.85
C LEU A 337 -4.43 -11.38 7.79
N PHE A 338 -5.36 -11.89 6.97
CA PHE A 338 -6.11 -11.09 6.00
C PHE A 338 -6.91 -9.97 6.68
N LEU A 339 -7.62 -10.27 7.78
CA LEU A 339 -8.37 -9.26 8.52
C LEU A 339 -7.45 -8.17 9.11
N ARG A 340 -6.32 -8.56 9.69
CA ARG A 340 -5.36 -7.62 10.28
C ARG A 340 -4.76 -6.68 9.22
N ARG A 341 -4.36 -7.22 8.05
CA ARG A 341 -3.86 -6.45 6.92
C ARG A 341 -4.93 -5.49 6.41
N ALA A 342 -6.17 -5.94 6.19
CA ALA A 342 -7.28 -5.10 5.75
C ALA A 342 -7.52 -3.91 6.70
N LYS A 343 -7.47 -4.14 8.03
CA LYS A 343 -7.64 -3.10 9.05
C LYS A 343 -6.53 -2.05 9.03
N VAL A 344 -5.29 -2.47 8.82
CA VAL A 344 -4.15 -1.54 8.75
C VAL A 344 -4.16 -0.78 7.43
N ASP A 345 -4.39 -1.46 6.31
CA ASP A 345 -4.42 -0.83 4.99
C ASP A 345 -5.60 0.14 4.82
N ASP A 346 -6.72 -0.07 5.54
CA ASP A 346 -7.80 0.93 5.61
C ASP A 346 -7.29 2.28 6.15
N LEU A 347 -6.41 2.27 7.14
CA LEU A 347 -5.90 3.49 7.78
C LEU A 347 -4.81 4.21 6.96
N LEU A 348 -4.02 3.46 6.19
CA LEU A 348 -2.92 4.02 5.39
C LEU A 348 -3.43 4.83 4.21
N MET A 349 -2.69 5.89 3.84
CA MET A 349 -3.03 6.79 2.73
C MET A 349 -4.43 7.42 2.86
N GLY A 350 -4.88 7.64 4.09
CA GLY A 350 -6.20 8.18 4.40
C GLY A 350 -7.27 7.11 4.59
N ALA A 351 -7.82 7.04 5.80
CA ALA A 351 -8.88 6.10 6.18
C ALA A 351 -10.16 6.31 5.35
N GLN A 352 -10.95 5.22 5.19
CA GLN A 352 -12.20 5.27 4.41
C GLN A 352 -13.16 6.37 4.84
N GLY A 353 -13.19 6.73 6.12
CA GLY A 353 -14.03 7.83 6.62
C GLY A 353 -13.65 9.17 6.01
N TRP A 354 -12.35 9.50 6.00
CA TRP A 354 -11.85 10.71 5.36
C TRP A 354 -12.03 10.69 3.83
N GLN A 355 -11.83 9.56 3.18
CA GLN A 355 -12.09 9.46 1.74
C GLN A 355 -13.57 9.73 1.40
N ARG A 356 -14.50 9.28 2.26
CA ARG A 356 -15.94 9.58 2.10
C ARG A 356 -16.25 11.05 2.29
N GLU A 357 -15.59 11.75 3.22
CA GLU A 357 -15.73 13.22 3.38
C GLU A 357 -15.28 13.93 2.10
N ARG A 358 -14.13 13.56 1.52
CA ARG A 358 -13.67 14.11 0.22
C ARG A 358 -14.72 13.94 -0.88
N ILE A 359 -15.32 12.75 -0.98
CA ILE A 359 -16.37 12.46 -1.96
C ILE A 359 -17.60 13.35 -1.69
N ALA A 360 -18.00 13.50 -0.43
CA ALA A 360 -19.14 14.32 -0.05
C ALA A 360 -18.90 15.80 -0.37
N ASP A 361 -17.73 16.34 -0.02
CA ASP A 361 -17.36 17.74 -0.28
C ASP A 361 -17.43 18.05 -1.79
N GLU A 362 -16.86 17.17 -2.64
CA GLU A 362 -16.94 17.35 -4.09
C GLU A 362 -18.37 17.25 -4.62
N TYR A 363 -19.12 16.27 -4.15
CA TYR A 363 -20.52 16.08 -4.58
C TYR A 363 -21.39 17.29 -4.21
N PHE A 364 -21.27 17.82 -3.00
CA PHE A 364 -22.01 18.99 -2.58
C PHE A 364 -21.53 20.29 -3.24
N ALA A 365 -20.27 20.38 -3.66
CA ALA A 365 -19.76 21.52 -4.41
C ALA A 365 -20.35 21.62 -5.84
N THR A 366 -20.89 20.51 -6.36
CA THR A 366 -21.53 20.48 -7.70
C THR A 366 -23.03 20.77 -7.69
N LEU A 367 -23.66 20.91 -6.51
CA LEU A 367 -25.07 21.25 -6.33
C LEU A 367 -25.28 22.75 -6.18
#